data_1a9e25c22716ea8b97d533a104058f82
#
_entry.id   1a9e25c22716ea8b97d533a104058f82
#
_cell.length_a   1.000
_cell.length_b   1.000
_cell.length_c   1.000
_cell.angle_alpha   90.00
_cell.angle_beta   90.00
_cell.angle_gamma   90.00
#
_symmetry.space_group_name_H-M   'P 1'
#
loop_
_entity.id
_entity.type
_entity.pdbx_description
1 polymer ?
#
loop_
_entity_poly.entity_id
_entity_poly.type
_entity_poly.pdbx_seq_one_letter_code
_entity_poly.pdbx_strand_id
1 'polypeptide(L)'
;MRFRTLALAAATAASLLLAPAAHADNKAIATDEMEAYLEFVDYGGGVIFAEQIPKDEWPKFMVIDARDPVQFAKGHIPGAVNMDWRQVLAKRNAIPKNKPVLIYCNTGSLSAQAGFALRVAGWENVRILQGGMSEWQAKGGFDAAAKATGSATH
;
A
#
# COMPACT_ATOMS: atom_id res chain seq x y z
N MET A 1 25.35 -41.62 58.10
CA MET A 1 24.30 -41.68 57.04
C MET A 1 23.59 -40.34 57.02
N ARG A 2 23.83 -39.50 56.02
CA ARG A 2 23.18 -38.18 55.87
C ARG A 2 22.28 -38.25 54.66
N PHE A 3 20.97 -38.20 54.87
CA PHE A 3 19.95 -38.10 53.80
C PHE A 3 19.89 -36.63 53.31
N ARG A 4 20.21 -36.42 52.04
CA ARG A 4 19.98 -35.14 51.36
C ARG A 4 18.61 -35.22 50.69
N THR A 5 17.69 -34.45 51.19
CA THR A 5 16.41 -34.18 50.54
C THR A 5 16.59 -33.25 49.33
N LEU A 6 16.25 -33.71 48.16
CA LEU A 6 16.12 -32.86 46.94
C LEU A 6 14.81 -32.11 47.03
N ALA A 7 14.86 -30.79 47.05
CA ALA A 7 13.71 -29.94 46.80
C ALA A 7 13.56 -29.73 45.31
N LEU A 8 12.48 -30.24 44.74
CA LEU A 8 12.10 -30.01 43.37
C LEU A 8 11.30 -28.71 43.29
N ALA A 9 11.89 -27.67 42.68
CA ALA A 9 11.22 -26.40 42.47
C ALA A 9 10.27 -26.53 41.26
N ALA A 10 8.99 -26.42 41.53
CA ALA A 10 7.96 -26.28 40.48
C ALA A 10 7.88 -24.82 40.06
N ALA A 11 8.47 -24.52 38.91
CA ALA A 11 8.35 -23.22 38.25
C ALA A 11 7.84 -23.45 36.83
N THR A 12 6.50 -23.61 36.67
CA THR A 12 5.87 -23.56 35.35
C THR A 12 4.42 -23.14 35.50
N ALA A 13 4.02 -22.12 34.74
CA ALA A 13 2.66 -21.74 34.36
C ALA A 13 2.27 -20.29 34.69
N ALA A 14 2.98 -19.32 34.12
CA ALA A 14 2.51 -17.93 34.11
C ALA A 14 2.54 -17.27 32.72
N SER A 15 2.83 -18.00 31.64
CA SER A 15 3.11 -17.38 30.32
C SER A 15 1.98 -17.45 29.29
N LEU A 16 0.81 -17.99 29.60
CA LEU A 16 -0.23 -18.27 28.58
C LEU A 16 -1.46 -17.34 28.59
N LEU A 17 -1.54 -16.34 29.46
CA LEU A 17 -2.74 -15.51 29.55
C LEU A 17 -2.59 -14.07 29.00
N LEU A 18 -1.43 -13.65 28.56
CA LEU A 18 -1.20 -12.28 28.04
C LEU A 18 -1.45 -12.11 26.54
N ALA A 19 -1.45 -13.18 25.76
CA ALA A 19 -1.61 -13.09 24.31
C ALA A 19 -2.97 -12.54 23.81
N PRO A 20 -4.14 -12.89 24.36
CA PRO A 20 -5.41 -12.39 23.86
C PRO A 20 -5.64 -10.89 24.15
N ALA A 21 -5.15 -10.37 25.27
CA ALA A 21 -5.28 -8.95 25.60
C ALA A 21 -4.45 -8.06 24.66
N ALA A 22 -3.20 -8.42 24.39
CA ALA A 22 -2.33 -7.68 23.48
C ALA A 22 -2.88 -7.64 22.03
N HIS A 23 -3.55 -8.69 21.57
CA HIS A 23 -4.20 -8.71 20.27
C HIS A 23 -5.47 -7.84 20.22
N ALA A 24 -6.23 -7.76 21.29
CA ALA A 24 -7.40 -6.90 21.39
C ALA A 24 -7.00 -5.42 21.38
N ASP A 25 -5.97 -5.04 22.13
CA ASP A 25 -5.42 -3.68 22.16
C ASP A 25 -4.87 -3.25 20.80
N ASN A 26 -4.14 -4.14 20.11
CA ASN A 26 -3.62 -3.85 18.78
C ASN A 26 -4.73 -3.66 17.73
N LYS A 27 -5.84 -4.39 17.85
CA LYS A 27 -7.00 -4.18 16.96
C LYS A 27 -7.68 -2.84 17.22
N ALA A 28 -7.84 -2.45 18.47
CA ALA A 28 -8.41 -1.16 18.83
C ALA A 28 -7.57 -0.01 18.27
N ILE A 29 -6.24 -0.03 18.49
CA ILE A 29 -5.30 0.97 17.95
C ILE A 29 -5.40 1.04 16.42
N ALA A 30 -5.43 -0.11 15.73
CA ALA A 30 -5.54 -0.14 14.28
C ALA A 30 -6.88 0.42 13.78
N THR A 31 -7.97 0.21 14.51
CA THR A 31 -9.28 0.78 14.20
C THR A 31 -9.29 2.28 14.36
N ASP A 32 -8.74 2.79 15.46
CA ASP A 32 -8.65 4.22 15.74
C ASP A 32 -7.82 4.96 14.67
N GLU A 33 -6.71 4.38 14.22
CA GLU A 33 -5.89 4.93 13.14
C GLU A 33 -6.63 4.94 11.78
N MET A 34 -7.41 3.91 11.48
CA MET A 34 -8.24 3.87 10.27
C MET A 34 -9.37 4.89 10.33
N GLU A 35 -10.01 5.05 11.48
CA GLU A 35 -11.07 6.03 11.71
C GLU A 35 -10.52 7.45 11.55
N ALA A 36 -9.40 7.77 12.20
CA ALA A 36 -8.72 9.05 12.06
C ALA A 36 -8.34 9.35 10.60
N TYR A 37 -7.82 8.36 9.87
CA TYR A 37 -7.53 8.53 8.44
C TYR A 37 -8.79 8.88 7.65
N LEU A 38 -9.91 8.18 7.87
CA LEU A 38 -11.16 8.41 7.14
C LEU A 38 -11.81 9.77 7.47
N GLU A 39 -11.60 10.28 8.70
CA GLU A 39 -12.09 11.59 9.10
C GLU A 39 -11.37 12.74 8.37
N PHE A 40 -10.07 12.60 8.11
CA PHE A 40 -9.24 13.69 7.57
C PHE A 40 -8.87 13.52 6.10
N VAL A 41 -9.11 12.35 5.48
CA VAL A 41 -8.83 12.16 4.06
C VAL A 41 -9.75 13.01 3.18
N ASP A 42 -9.19 13.61 2.12
CA ASP A 42 -10.01 14.30 1.12
C ASP A 42 -10.94 13.30 0.38
N TYR A 43 -12.01 13.82 -0.22
CA TYR A 43 -13.03 13.00 -0.91
C TYR A 43 -12.44 12.15 -2.06
N GLY A 44 -11.35 12.57 -2.64
CA GLY A 44 -10.64 11.82 -3.69
C GLY A 44 -9.88 10.60 -3.20
N GLY A 45 -9.70 10.43 -1.86
CA GLY A 45 -9.08 9.25 -1.28
C GLY A 45 -7.67 8.96 -1.76
N GLY A 46 -6.95 9.96 -2.26
CA GLY A 46 -5.60 9.80 -2.83
C GLY A 46 -5.58 9.23 -4.24
N VAL A 47 -6.70 9.21 -4.95
CA VAL A 47 -6.78 8.78 -6.35
C VAL A 47 -6.23 9.85 -7.29
N ILE A 48 -5.57 9.43 -8.36
CA ILE A 48 -5.13 10.28 -9.47
C ILE A 48 -5.41 9.58 -10.80
N PHE A 49 -5.79 10.33 -11.83
CA PHE A 49 -6.02 9.81 -13.18
C PHE A 49 -4.78 9.94 -14.04
N ALA A 50 -4.60 9.05 -15.01
CA ALA A 50 -3.46 9.12 -15.94
C ALA A 50 -3.39 10.45 -16.70
N GLU A 51 -4.56 11.02 -17.01
CA GLU A 51 -4.70 12.32 -17.69
C GLU A 51 -4.25 13.52 -16.85
N GLN A 52 -4.12 13.35 -15.55
CA GLN A 52 -3.63 14.38 -14.63
C GLN A 52 -2.10 14.38 -14.48
N ILE A 53 -1.41 13.39 -15.07
CA ILE A 53 0.04 13.23 -14.97
C ILE A 53 0.68 13.57 -16.31
N PRO A 54 1.26 14.76 -16.49
CA PRO A 54 2.05 15.10 -17.69
C PRO A 54 3.19 14.10 -17.91
N LYS A 55 3.54 13.86 -19.16
CA LYS A 55 4.53 12.84 -19.53
C LYS A 55 5.88 13.02 -18.83
N ASP A 56 6.32 14.26 -18.66
CA ASP A 56 7.57 14.64 -18.00
C ASP A 56 7.51 14.54 -16.47
N GLU A 57 6.33 14.41 -15.89
CA GLU A 57 6.16 14.21 -14.45
C GLU A 57 6.29 12.73 -14.03
N TRP A 58 6.00 11.78 -14.94
CA TRP A 58 6.05 10.34 -14.61
C TRP A 58 7.39 9.88 -14.01
N PRO A 59 8.56 10.34 -14.48
CA PRO A 59 9.85 9.94 -13.91
C PRO A 59 10.06 10.38 -12.45
N LYS A 60 9.28 11.34 -11.97
CA LYS A 60 9.35 11.80 -10.57
C LYS A 60 8.70 10.83 -9.60
N PHE A 61 7.78 10.01 -10.08
CA PHE A 61 7.11 9.01 -9.27
C PHE A 61 7.98 7.76 -9.05
N MET A 62 7.88 7.16 -7.87
CA MET A 62 8.09 5.74 -7.74
C MET A 62 6.80 5.04 -8.15
N VAL A 63 6.80 4.33 -9.27
CA VAL A 63 5.63 3.61 -9.76
C VAL A 63 5.68 2.16 -9.26
N ILE A 64 4.62 1.72 -8.59
CA ILE A 64 4.51 0.36 -8.03
C ILE A 64 3.40 -0.39 -8.77
N ASP A 65 3.75 -1.50 -9.39
CA ASP A 65 2.80 -2.48 -9.91
C ASP A 65 2.42 -3.46 -8.79
N ALA A 66 1.19 -3.35 -8.31
CA ALA A 66 0.67 -4.15 -7.20
C ALA A 66 0.11 -5.52 -7.62
N ARG A 67 0.22 -5.88 -8.91
CA ARG A 67 -0.18 -7.19 -9.44
C ARG A 67 0.83 -8.26 -9.06
N ASP A 68 0.46 -9.51 -9.32
CA ASP A 68 1.38 -10.64 -9.15
C ASP A 68 2.56 -10.59 -10.16
N PRO A 69 3.69 -11.27 -9.86
CA PRO A 69 4.87 -11.23 -10.71
C PRO A 69 4.66 -11.76 -12.13
N VAL A 70 3.69 -12.67 -12.35
CA VAL A 70 3.41 -13.23 -13.68
C VAL A 70 2.75 -12.18 -14.56
N GLN A 71 1.81 -11.42 -14.03
CA GLN A 71 1.20 -10.30 -14.74
C GLN A 71 2.20 -9.19 -15.02
N PHE A 72 3.05 -8.86 -14.03
CA PHE A 72 4.12 -7.89 -14.20
C PHE A 72 5.07 -8.28 -15.34
N ALA A 73 5.52 -9.53 -15.38
CA ALA A 73 6.43 -10.03 -16.41
C ALA A 73 5.82 -10.00 -17.83
N LYS A 74 4.50 -10.16 -17.95
CA LYS A 74 3.79 -10.08 -19.24
C LYS A 74 3.69 -8.66 -19.79
N GLY A 75 3.77 -7.66 -18.93
CA GLY A 75 3.73 -6.25 -19.32
C GLY A 75 3.35 -5.37 -18.15
N HIS A 76 4.05 -4.26 -18.00
CA HIS A 76 3.87 -3.28 -16.92
C HIS A 76 4.09 -1.86 -17.43
N ILE A 77 3.72 -0.85 -16.65
CA ILE A 77 4.05 0.55 -16.95
C ILE A 77 5.57 0.69 -16.89
N PRO A 78 6.24 1.16 -17.97
CA PRO A 78 7.69 1.29 -17.99
C PRO A 78 8.24 2.06 -16.80
N GLY A 79 9.27 1.51 -16.15
CA GLY A 79 9.86 2.06 -14.93
C GLY A 79 9.16 1.65 -13.62
N ALA A 80 8.06 0.91 -13.69
CA ALA A 80 7.41 0.38 -12.50
C ALA A 80 8.23 -0.73 -11.83
N VAL A 81 8.16 -0.80 -10.51
CA VAL A 81 8.66 -1.92 -9.70
C VAL A 81 7.52 -2.82 -9.29
N ASN A 82 7.72 -4.14 -9.29
CA ASN A 82 6.70 -5.07 -8.84
C ASN A 82 6.71 -5.22 -7.32
N MET A 83 5.56 -5.02 -6.72
CA MET A 83 5.34 -5.27 -5.29
C MET A 83 3.90 -5.72 -5.08
N ASP A 84 3.66 -7.02 -5.03
CA ASP A 84 2.33 -7.61 -4.82
C ASP A 84 1.57 -6.88 -3.70
N TRP A 85 0.32 -6.50 -3.96
CA TRP A 85 -0.51 -5.67 -3.07
C TRP A 85 -0.57 -6.18 -1.63
N ARG A 86 -0.51 -7.51 -1.43
CA ARG A 86 -0.50 -8.16 -0.12
C ARG A 86 0.79 -7.94 0.66
N GLN A 87 1.85 -7.52 -0.01
CA GLN A 87 3.19 -7.37 0.55
C GLN A 87 3.61 -5.91 0.73
N VAL A 88 2.88 -4.95 0.17
CA VAL A 88 3.29 -3.53 0.20
C VAL A 88 3.48 -3.01 1.61
N LEU A 89 2.58 -3.35 2.54
CA LEU A 89 2.69 -2.91 3.92
C LEU A 89 3.89 -3.53 4.64
N ALA A 90 4.17 -4.80 4.41
CA ALA A 90 5.35 -5.47 4.96
C ALA A 90 6.66 -4.90 4.38
N LYS A 91 6.64 -4.51 3.12
CA LYS A 91 7.79 -3.95 2.39
C LYS A 91 7.84 -2.41 2.42
N ARG A 92 7.02 -1.76 3.22
CA ARG A 92 6.87 -0.29 3.22
C ARG A 92 8.17 0.49 3.40
N ASN A 93 9.16 -0.08 4.08
CA ASN A 93 10.47 0.57 4.28
C ASN A 93 11.26 0.75 2.97
N ALA A 94 10.92 0.02 1.91
CA ALA A 94 11.48 0.21 0.56
C ALA A 94 10.74 1.31 -0.23
N ILE A 95 9.66 1.85 0.31
CA ILE A 95 8.84 2.89 -0.32
C ILE A 95 9.23 4.26 0.25
N PRO A 96 9.69 5.20 -0.58
CA PRO A 96 10.13 6.51 -0.11
C PRO A 96 8.96 7.35 0.42
N LYS A 97 9.23 8.20 1.42
CA LYS A 97 8.29 9.21 1.93
C LYS A 97 8.54 10.62 1.36
N ASN A 98 9.68 10.83 0.71
CA ASN A 98 10.15 12.15 0.26
C ASN A 98 9.95 12.42 -1.24
N LYS A 99 9.26 11.54 -1.96
CA LYS A 99 8.87 11.75 -3.36
C LYS A 99 7.51 11.11 -3.62
N PRO A 100 6.78 11.53 -4.65
CA PRO A 100 5.48 10.96 -4.96
C PRO A 100 5.59 9.47 -5.32
N VAL A 101 4.63 8.68 -4.85
CA VAL A 101 4.50 7.25 -5.13
C VAL A 101 3.17 7.01 -5.81
N LEU A 102 3.20 6.29 -6.93
CA LEU A 102 2.01 5.89 -7.67
C LEU A 102 1.87 4.37 -7.59
N ILE A 103 0.74 3.88 -7.12
CA ILE A 103 0.46 2.45 -7.04
C ILE A 103 -0.70 2.08 -7.97
N TYR A 104 -0.56 1.00 -8.74
CA TYR A 104 -1.60 0.52 -9.63
C TYR A 104 -1.74 -1.01 -9.59
N CYS A 105 -2.89 -1.50 -10.03
CA CYS A 105 -3.12 -2.91 -10.39
C CYS A 105 -3.82 -2.97 -11.76
N ASN A 106 -4.67 -3.95 -12.04
CA ASN A 106 -5.37 -4.00 -13.32
C ASN A 106 -6.43 -2.88 -13.46
N THR A 107 -7.25 -2.66 -12.42
CA THR A 107 -8.42 -1.77 -12.46
C THR A 107 -8.46 -0.74 -11.33
N GLY A 108 -7.50 -0.77 -10.41
CA GLY A 108 -7.45 0.13 -9.25
C GLY A 108 -7.89 -0.50 -7.92
N SER A 109 -8.71 -1.55 -7.91
CA SER A 109 -9.31 -2.07 -6.67
C SER A 109 -8.32 -2.67 -5.66
N LEU A 110 -7.33 -3.46 -6.11
CA LEU A 110 -6.30 -4.02 -5.23
C LEU A 110 -5.27 -2.95 -4.82
N SER A 111 -4.90 -2.07 -5.73
CA SER A 111 -4.01 -0.96 -5.43
C SER A 111 -4.64 0.06 -4.49
N ALA A 112 -5.97 0.22 -4.50
CA ALA A 112 -6.68 1.06 -3.53
C ALA A 112 -6.56 0.50 -2.10
N GLN A 113 -6.69 -0.82 -1.92
CA GLN A 113 -6.50 -1.46 -0.61
C GLN A 113 -5.06 -1.31 -0.12
N ALA A 114 -4.08 -1.53 -1.00
CA ALA A 114 -2.67 -1.35 -0.69
C ALA A 114 -2.33 0.12 -0.37
N GLY A 115 -2.85 1.06 -1.16
CA GLY A 115 -2.68 2.49 -0.95
C GLY A 115 -3.32 2.98 0.35
N PHE A 116 -4.52 2.51 0.68
CA PHE A 116 -5.17 2.76 1.96
C PHE A 116 -4.29 2.32 3.13
N ALA A 117 -3.83 1.05 3.12
CA ALA A 117 -2.99 0.52 4.18
C ALA A 117 -1.67 1.31 4.36
N LEU A 118 -1.04 1.72 3.26
CA LEU A 118 0.15 2.56 3.30
C LEU A 118 -0.14 3.95 3.86
N ARG A 119 -1.23 4.58 3.46
CA ARG A 119 -1.59 5.95 3.90
C ARG A 119 -1.94 5.96 5.39
N VAL A 120 -2.72 5.00 5.89
CA VAL A 120 -2.95 4.80 7.34
C VAL A 120 -1.63 4.61 8.09
N ALA A 121 -0.67 3.90 7.50
CA ALA A 121 0.66 3.70 8.10
C ALA A 121 1.61 4.92 7.93
N GLY A 122 1.11 6.08 7.45
CA GLY A 122 1.85 7.34 7.36
C GLY A 122 2.66 7.53 6.08
N TRP A 123 2.29 6.87 4.98
CA TRP A 123 2.79 7.14 3.62
C TRP A 123 1.80 8.02 2.85
N GLU A 124 1.64 9.27 3.26
CA GLU A 124 0.67 10.23 2.70
C GLU A 124 0.96 10.61 1.24
N ASN A 125 2.20 10.38 0.79
CA ASN A 125 2.68 10.63 -0.56
C ASN A 125 2.24 9.57 -1.59
N VAL A 126 1.50 8.53 -1.17
CA VAL A 126 0.99 7.47 -2.05
C VAL A 126 -0.29 7.93 -2.75
N ARG A 127 -0.33 7.75 -4.08
CA ARG A 127 -1.50 7.95 -4.94
C ARG A 127 -1.87 6.66 -5.63
N ILE A 128 -3.17 6.45 -5.86
CA ILE A 128 -3.72 5.28 -6.54
C ILE A 128 -4.05 5.68 -7.97
N LEU A 129 -3.49 4.98 -8.95
CA LEU A 129 -3.84 5.21 -10.36
C LEU A 129 -5.24 4.67 -10.63
N GLN A 130 -6.18 5.58 -10.88
CA GLN A 130 -7.55 5.25 -11.23
C GLN A 130 -7.61 4.41 -12.49
N GLY A 131 -8.44 3.35 -12.47
CA GLY A 131 -8.58 2.42 -13.58
C GLY A 131 -7.36 1.54 -13.85
N GLY A 132 -6.25 1.75 -13.14
CA GLY A 132 -5.04 0.94 -13.19
C GLY A 132 -4.44 0.78 -14.58
N MET A 133 -3.86 -0.38 -14.84
CA MET A 133 -3.22 -0.72 -16.12
C MET A 133 -4.20 -0.64 -17.30
N SER A 134 -5.45 -1.05 -17.11
CA SER A 134 -6.47 -1.10 -18.15
C SER A 134 -6.81 0.30 -18.68
N GLU A 135 -7.10 1.24 -17.80
CA GLU A 135 -7.40 2.62 -18.20
C GLU A 135 -6.14 3.34 -18.69
N TRP A 136 -5.00 3.14 -18.04
CA TRP A 136 -3.75 3.73 -18.50
C TRP A 136 -3.46 3.40 -19.95
N GLN A 137 -3.63 2.13 -20.36
CA GLN A 137 -3.47 1.70 -21.74
C GLN A 137 -4.54 2.32 -22.67
N ALA A 138 -5.81 2.26 -22.26
CA ALA A 138 -6.93 2.78 -23.05
C ALA A 138 -6.83 4.30 -23.32
N LYS A 139 -6.31 5.06 -22.35
CA LYS A 139 -6.11 6.51 -22.45
C LYS A 139 -4.84 6.91 -23.22
N GLY A 140 -3.99 5.96 -23.57
CA GLY A 140 -2.77 6.19 -24.34
C GLY A 140 -1.50 6.28 -23.55
N GLY A 141 -1.47 5.67 -22.39
CA GLY A 141 -0.28 5.52 -21.57
C GLY A 141 0.27 6.85 -21.07
N PHE A 142 1.55 7.08 -21.28
CA PHE A 142 2.20 8.34 -20.90
C PHE A 142 1.68 9.58 -21.64
N ASP A 143 0.99 9.42 -22.75
CA ASP A 143 0.44 10.52 -23.54
C ASP A 143 -1.01 10.87 -23.15
N ALA A 144 -1.56 10.24 -22.10
CA ALA A 144 -2.95 10.42 -21.65
C ALA A 144 -3.30 11.88 -21.36
N ALA A 145 -2.43 12.61 -20.67
CA ALA A 145 -2.63 14.03 -20.36
C ALA A 145 -2.69 14.89 -21.63
N ALA A 146 -1.78 14.68 -22.56
CA ALA A 146 -1.75 15.40 -23.85
C ALA A 146 -3.00 15.12 -24.70
N LYS A 147 -3.46 13.86 -24.71
CA LYS A 147 -4.69 13.47 -25.44
C LYS A 147 -5.94 14.09 -24.83
N ALA A 148 -6.03 14.16 -23.50
CA ALA A 148 -7.15 14.78 -22.82
C ALA A 148 -7.27 16.28 -23.14
N THR A 149 -6.14 17.02 -23.16
CA THR A 149 -6.14 18.44 -23.51
C THR A 149 -6.40 18.70 -24.98
N GLY A 150 -5.91 17.85 -25.89
CA GLY A 150 -6.15 17.94 -27.34
C GLY A 150 -7.60 17.63 -27.74
N SER A 151 -8.32 16.84 -26.96
CA SER A 151 -9.75 16.53 -27.20
C SER A 151 -10.70 17.66 -26.77
N ALA A 152 -10.24 18.60 -25.95
CA ALA A 152 -11.03 19.73 -25.45
C ALA A 152 -11.09 20.93 -26.43
N THR A 153 -10.44 20.83 -27.59
CA THR A 153 -10.33 21.92 -28.59
C THR A 153 -11.24 21.74 -29.82
N HIS A 154 -12.31 20.93 -29.71
CA HIS A 154 -13.33 20.76 -30.76
C HIS A 154 -14.72 21.14 -30.31
#